data_15ea8c831ab6358b16bd1fbfe7b76ef4
#
_entry.id   15ea8c831ab6358b16bd1fbfe7b76ef4
#
_cell.length_a   1.000
_cell.length_b   1.000
_cell.length_c   1.000
_cell.angle_alpha   90.00
_cell.angle_beta   90.00
_cell.angle_gamma   90.00
#
_symmetry.space_group_name_H-M   'P 1'
#
loop_
_entity.id
_entity.type
_entity.pdbx_description
1 polymer ?
#
loop_
_entity_poly.entity_id
_entity_poly.type
_entity_poly.pdbx_seq_one_letter_code
_entity_poly.pdbx_strand_id
1 'polypeptide(L)'
;MSKSKSQSAGKRFEADFKASVPHSSLVVRLNDSPQAFSKSKLTRFTHKTPCDFILFDGGLRSLFPLELKTTKYKSISFEDINGENDQNKMIHKHQILGLIDFSKYDNVISGFLFNFRDEKNNCERTYYQRIEDFVNMTSNIEKKSFNELDLLTSGNAIKVDGYLKRTRYRWDIESLLIKLTDKYICE
;
A
#
# COMPACT_ATOMS: atom_id res chain seq x y z
N MET A 1 -27.34 -24.17 3.61
CA MET A 1 -26.82 -23.06 2.78
C MET A 1 -25.63 -22.47 3.50
N SER A 2 -24.42 -22.70 3.01
CA SER A 2 -23.19 -22.13 3.57
C SER A 2 -23.17 -20.63 3.29
N LYS A 3 -23.21 -19.79 4.33
CA LYS A 3 -22.97 -18.34 4.19
C LYS A 3 -21.54 -18.15 3.71
N SER A 4 -21.33 -17.73 2.47
CA SER A 4 -20.02 -17.33 1.98
C SER A 4 -19.51 -16.20 2.90
N LYS A 5 -18.38 -16.43 3.59
CA LYS A 5 -17.71 -15.36 4.36
C LYS A 5 -17.40 -14.22 3.39
N SER A 6 -17.99 -13.05 3.61
CA SER A 6 -17.66 -11.88 2.78
C SER A 6 -16.17 -11.58 2.91
N GLN A 7 -15.50 -11.40 1.79
CA GLN A 7 -14.09 -11.06 1.75
C GLN A 7 -13.87 -9.71 2.45
N SER A 8 -12.85 -9.59 3.32
CA SER A 8 -12.53 -8.31 3.94
C SER A 8 -12.17 -7.26 2.88
N ALA A 9 -12.43 -5.99 3.17
CA ALA A 9 -12.16 -4.89 2.24
C ALA A 9 -10.68 -4.82 1.82
N GLY A 10 -9.74 -5.09 2.73
CA GLY A 10 -8.32 -5.17 2.41
C GLY A 10 -8.03 -6.28 1.38
N LYS A 11 -8.48 -7.50 1.63
CA LYS A 11 -8.29 -8.62 0.69
C LYS A 11 -8.96 -8.36 -0.66
N ARG A 12 -10.09 -7.64 -0.66
CA ARG A 12 -10.74 -7.22 -1.91
C ARG A 12 -9.87 -6.25 -2.67
N PHE A 13 -9.33 -5.22 -2.01
CA PHE A 13 -8.44 -4.23 -2.61
C PHE A 13 -7.18 -4.89 -3.18
N GLU A 14 -6.51 -5.77 -2.42
CA GLU A 14 -5.36 -6.55 -2.88
C GLU A 14 -5.67 -7.38 -4.15
N ALA A 15 -6.81 -8.07 -4.16
CA ALA A 15 -7.22 -8.88 -5.30
C ALA A 15 -7.54 -8.03 -6.55
N ASP A 16 -8.17 -6.88 -6.36
CA ASP A 16 -8.49 -5.94 -7.44
C ASP A 16 -7.23 -5.27 -7.98
N PHE A 17 -6.30 -4.89 -7.09
CA PHE A 17 -4.98 -4.39 -7.46
C PHE A 17 -4.22 -5.41 -8.29
N LYS A 18 -4.06 -6.63 -7.82
CA LYS A 18 -3.36 -7.70 -8.56
C LYS A 18 -3.96 -7.93 -9.95
N ALA A 19 -5.29 -7.85 -10.06
CA ALA A 19 -5.99 -8.01 -11.35
C ALA A 19 -5.91 -6.76 -12.26
N SER A 20 -5.31 -5.67 -11.78
CA SER A 20 -5.07 -4.42 -12.51
C SER A 20 -3.63 -4.29 -13.01
N VAL A 21 -2.71 -5.12 -12.49
CA VAL A 21 -1.31 -5.12 -12.92
C VAL A 21 -1.22 -5.61 -14.37
N PRO A 22 -0.48 -4.90 -15.26
CA PRO A 22 -0.30 -5.32 -16.64
C PRO A 22 0.45 -6.65 -16.73
N HIS A 23 0.14 -7.44 -17.75
CA HIS A 23 0.78 -8.76 -17.97
C HIS A 23 2.28 -8.67 -18.26
N SER A 24 2.77 -7.50 -18.67
CA SER A 24 4.19 -7.21 -18.90
C SER A 24 5.01 -7.11 -17.60
N SER A 25 4.35 -6.88 -16.47
CA SER A 25 5.00 -6.71 -15.18
C SER A 25 4.84 -7.96 -14.31
N LEU A 26 5.93 -8.38 -13.65
CA LEU A 26 5.88 -9.42 -12.62
C LEU A 26 5.25 -8.85 -11.35
N VAL A 27 4.29 -9.56 -10.76
CA VAL A 27 3.70 -9.21 -9.47
C VAL A 27 3.81 -10.38 -8.49
N VAL A 28 4.46 -10.14 -7.36
CA VAL A 28 4.60 -11.11 -6.28
C VAL A 28 3.93 -10.55 -5.03
N ARG A 29 2.96 -11.31 -4.48
CA ARG A 29 2.38 -11.01 -3.18
C ARG A 29 3.26 -11.62 -2.09
N LEU A 30 3.68 -10.80 -1.14
CA LEU A 30 4.35 -11.28 0.05
C LEU A 30 3.30 -11.71 1.08
N ASN A 31 3.42 -12.93 1.58
CA ASN A 31 2.49 -13.45 2.58
C ASN A 31 3.16 -13.47 3.94
N ASP A 32 2.48 -12.97 4.97
CA ASP A 32 2.92 -13.18 6.34
C ASP A 32 3.01 -14.68 6.63
N SER A 33 4.06 -15.07 7.33
CA SER A 33 4.21 -16.47 7.74
C SER A 33 2.99 -16.89 8.56
N PRO A 34 2.33 -18.03 8.23
CA PRO A 34 1.18 -18.49 9.00
C PRO A 34 1.60 -18.69 10.46
N GLN A 35 0.85 -18.08 11.37
CA GLN A 35 0.99 -18.39 12.79
C GLN A 35 0.67 -19.88 12.97
N ALA A 36 1.69 -20.68 13.28
CA ALA A 36 1.46 -22.08 13.59
C ALA A 36 0.62 -22.14 14.87
N PHE A 37 -0.59 -22.68 14.79
CA PHE A 37 -1.40 -23.07 15.94
C PHE A 37 -0.74 -24.27 16.64
N SER A 38 0.36 -24.02 17.31
CA SER A 38 0.98 -25.00 18.20
C SER A 38 0.65 -24.61 19.64
N LYS A 39 0.03 -25.54 20.38
CA LYS A 39 -0.24 -25.40 21.82
C LYS A 39 1.02 -25.35 22.69
N SER A 40 2.21 -25.44 22.12
CA SER A 40 3.46 -25.29 22.81
C SER A 40 3.92 -23.82 22.76
N LYS A 41 4.28 -23.27 23.94
CA LYS A 41 4.75 -21.90 24.18
C LYS A 41 6.13 -21.55 23.56
N LEU A 42 6.50 -22.17 22.45
CA LEU A 42 7.66 -21.76 21.68
C LEU A 42 7.24 -20.58 20.80
N THR A 43 7.60 -19.38 21.23
CA THR A 43 7.54 -18.14 20.46
C THR A 43 8.36 -18.30 19.18
N ARG A 44 7.71 -18.74 18.10
CA ARG A 44 8.30 -18.63 16.77
C ARG A 44 8.26 -17.17 16.38
N PHE A 45 9.43 -16.60 16.13
CA PHE A 45 9.54 -15.29 15.49
C PHE A 45 8.88 -15.39 14.12
N THR A 46 7.70 -14.82 13.98
CA THR A 46 7.06 -14.62 12.68
C THR A 46 7.73 -13.41 12.05
N HIS A 47 8.48 -13.62 10.97
CA HIS A 47 8.97 -12.52 10.15
C HIS A 47 7.75 -11.77 9.59
N LYS A 48 7.63 -10.50 9.97
CA LYS A 48 6.64 -9.60 9.36
C LYS A 48 7.13 -9.23 7.96
N THR A 49 6.24 -9.31 6.98
CA THR A 49 6.58 -8.90 5.62
C THR A 49 6.79 -7.38 5.56
N PRO A 50 7.78 -6.91 4.79
CA PRO A 50 8.08 -5.48 4.68
C PRO A 50 7.02 -4.70 3.90
N CYS A 51 6.25 -5.37 3.04
CA CYS A 51 5.17 -4.80 2.23
C CYS A 51 4.23 -5.91 1.72
N ASP A 52 3.10 -5.56 1.11
CA ASP A 52 2.13 -6.51 0.56
C ASP A 52 2.55 -7.09 -0.78
N PHE A 53 3.11 -6.27 -1.67
CA PHE A 53 3.46 -6.65 -3.03
C PHE A 53 4.82 -6.14 -3.46
N ILE A 54 5.48 -6.91 -4.31
CA ILE A 54 6.63 -6.46 -5.10
C ILE A 54 6.23 -6.59 -6.57
N LEU A 55 6.32 -5.48 -7.31
CA LEU A 55 6.22 -5.48 -8.76
C LEU A 55 7.59 -5.25 -9.37
N PHE A 56 7.85 -5.94 -10.48
CA PHE A 56 9.01 -5.67 -11.32
C PHE A 56 8.53 -5.46 -12.76
N ASP A 57 8.90 -4.34 -13.35
CA ASP A 57 8.67 -4.07 -14.77
C ASP A 57 10.00 -4.09 -15.53
N GLY A 58 10.13 -5.06 -16.43
CA GLY A 58 11.36 -5.28 -17.19
C GLY A 58 11.62 -4.17 -18.24
N GLY A 59 10.57 -3.56 -18.78
CA GLY A 59 10.67 -2.44 -19.72
C GLY A 59 11.15 -1.16 -19.03
N LEU A 60 10.64 -0.88 -17.85
CA LEU A 60 11.05 0.26 -17.02
C LEU A 60 12.32 -0.02 -16.21
N ARG A 61 12.78 -1.27 -16.13
CA ARG A 61 13.94 -1.72 -15.34
C ARG A 61 13.84 -1.30 -13.87
N SER A 62 12.63 -1.31 -13.32
CA SER A 62 12.33 -0.76 -12.00
C SER A 62 11.56 -1.76 -11.14
N LEU A 63 11.83 -1.69 -9.83
CA LEU A 63 11.16 -2.48 -8.80
C LEU A 63 10.26 -1.57 -7.97
N PHE A 64 9.04 -2.03 -7.70
CA PHE A 64 8.03 -1.26 -6.96
C PHE A 64 7.52 -2.08 -5.76
N PRO A 65 8.15 -1.98 -4.58
CA PRO A 65 7.62 -2.51 -3.33
C PRO A 65 6.43 -1.64 -2.87
N LEU A 66 5.27 -2.27 -2.67
CA LEU A 66 4.01 -1.57 -2.40
C LEU A 66 3.29 -2.14 -1.18
N GLU A 67 2.90 -1.27 -0.28
CA GLU A 67 1.98 -1.56 0.81
C GLU A 67 0.60 -0.98 0.51
N LEU A 68 -0.45 -1.78 0.65
CA LEU A 68 -1.82 -1.42 0.28
C LEU A 68 -2.66 -1.13 1.53
N LYS A 69 -3.29 0.04 1.57
CA LYS A 69 -4.20 0.43 2.67
C LYS A 69 -5.52 0.90 2.12
N THR A 70 -6.61 0.33 2.62
CA THR A 70 -7.97 0.76 2.25
C THR A 70 -8.78 1.16 3.47
N THR A 71 -9.54 2.24 3.34
CA THR A 71 -10.43 2.72 4.39
C THR A 71 -11.77 3.17 3.83
N LYS A 72 -12.83 3.04 4.63
CA LYS A 72 -14.12 3.69 4.40
C LYS A 72 -14.28 4.96 5.24
N TYR A 73 -13.31 5.22 6.10
CA TYR A 73 -13.27 6.40 6.95
C TYR A 73 -12.51 7.53 6.26
N LYS A 74 -12.63 8.74 6.80
CA LYS A 74 -12.00 9.94 6.23
C LYS A 74 -10.50 9.99 6.46
N SER A 75 -9.94 9.17 7.38
CA SER A 75 -8.52 9.21 7.74
C SER A 75 -7.92 7.82 7.91
N ILE A 76 -6.60 7.77 7.75
CA ILE A 76 -5.75 6.61 7.97
C ILE A 76 -4.78 6.95 9.10
N SER A 77 -4.73 6.10 10.12
CA SER A 77 -3.82 6.26 11.26
C SER A 77 -2.49 5.56 11.01
N PHE A 78 -1.41 6.09 11.55
CA PHE A 78 -0.06 5.55 11.41
C PHE A 78 0.70 5.56 12.74
N GLU A 79 1.65 4.65 12.88
CA GLU A 79 2.63 4.64 13.96
C GLU A 79 3.74 5.67 13.70
N ASP A 80 4.20 6.31 14.74
CA ASP A 80 5.38 7.15 14.70
C ASP A 80 6.63 6.26 14.57
N ILE A 81 7.55 6.62 13.66
CA ILE A 81 8.80 5.87 13.44
C ILE A 81 9.65 5.83 14.72
N ASN A 82 9.64 6.91 15.50
CA ASN A 82 10.41 7.03 16.75
C ASN A 82 9.58 6.69 17.99
N GLY A 83 8.28 6.41 17.83
CA GLY A 83 7.37 6.12 18.92
C GLY A 83 7.31 4.64 19.32
N GLU A 84 6.51 4.36 20.34
CA GLU A 84 6.17 2.99 20.73
C GLU A 84 5.21 2.35 19.70
N ASN A 85 5.24 1.00 19.64
CA ASN A 85 4.33 0.26 18.77
C ASN A 85 2.88 0.38 19.26
N ASP A 86 1.96 0.73 18.38
CA ASP A 86 0.52 0.82 18.65
C ASP A 86 -0.27 -0.06 17.66
N GLN A 87 -0.68 -1.23 18.13
CA GLN A 87 -1.41 -2.21 17.31
C GLN A 87 -2.76 -1.70 16.76
N ASN A 88 -3.28 -0.58 17.28
CA ASN A 88 -4.54 0.02 16.82
C ASN A 88 -4.35 0.91 15.58
N LYS A 89 -3.14 1.13 15.12
CA LYS A 89 -2.84 1.91 13.91
C LYS A 89 -3.03 1.09 12.64
N MET A 90 -3.43 1.75 11.57
CA MET A 90 -3.59 1.09 10.26
C MET A 90 -2.24 0.87 9.56
N ILE A 91 -1.30 1.80 9.75
CA ILE A 91 0.05 1.69 9.21
C ILE A 91 1.00 1.46 10.38
N HIS A 92 1.75 0.37 10.30
CA HIS A 92 2.68 -0.01 11.35
C HIS A 92 4.11 0.39 11.04
N LYS A 93 4.88 0.69 12.08
CA LYS A 93 6.29 1.09 12.01
C LYS A 93 7.13 0.13 11.15
N HIS A 94 6.95 -1.19 11.28
CA HIS A 94 7.71 -2.17 10.50
C HIS A 94 7.44 -2.08 8.99
N GLN A 95 6.22 -1.68 8.56
CA GLN A 95 5.87 -1.46 7.15
C GLN A 95 6.58 -0.21 6.62
N ILE A 96 6.60 0.87 7.41
CA ILE A 96 7.31 2.10 7.05
C ILE A 96 8.81 1.82 6.90
N LEU A 97 9.42 1.18 7.90
CA LEU A 97 10.84 0.84 7.87
C LEU A 97 11.19 -0.13 6.74
N GLY A 98 10.32 -1.10 6.45
CA GLY A 98 10.51 -2.03 5.34
C GLY A 98 10.54 -1.32 3.99
N LEU A 99 9.63 -0.36 3.77
CA LEU A 99 9.61 0.45 2.54
C LEU A 99 10.82 1.38 2.45
N ILE A 100 11.27 1.99 3.57
CA ILE A 100 12.51 2.79 3.63
C ILE A 100 13.73 1.94 3.27
N ASP A 101 13.80 0.70 3.76
CA ASP A 101 14.91 -0.19 3.41
C ASP A 101 14.96 -0.52 1.91
N PHE A 102 13.81 -0.70 1.28
CA PHE A 102 13.73 -0.88 -0.16
C PHE A 102 14.15 0.37 -0.94
N SER A 103 13.78 1.57 -0.48
CA SER A 103 14.08 2.82 -1.21
C SER A 103 15.56 3.20 -1.27
N LYS A 104 16.42 2.49 -0.53
CA LYS A 104 17.87 2.70 -0.55
C LYS A 104 18.56 2.14 -1.81
N TYR A 105 17.87 1.34 -2.60
CA TYR A 105 18.45 0.71 -3.78
C TYR A 105 18.08 1.48 -5.05
N ASP A 106 19.02 1.56 -5.98
CA ASP A 106 18.81 2.18 -7.28
C ASP A 106 17.70 1.46 -8.06
N ASN A 107 16.91 2.23 -8.81
CA ASN A 107 15.76 1.74 -9.58
C ASN A 107 14.66 1.07 -8.73
N VAL A 108 14.61 1.37 -7.42
CA VAL A 108 13.55 0.91 -6.53
C VAL A 108 12.70 2.08 -6.07
N ILE A 109 11.39 2.03 -6.38
CA ILE A 109 10.42 3.06 -6.02
C ILE A 109 9.41 2.45 -5.07
N SER A 110 9.65 2.56 -3.77
CA SER A 110 8.78 1.99 -2.73
C SER A 110 7.73 2.99 -2.24
N GLY A 111 6.58 2.50 -1.83
CA GLY A 111 5.54 3.38 -1.31
C GLY A 111 4.23 2.70 -0.94
N PHE A 112 3.28 3.54 -0.64
CA PHE A 112 1.93 3.14 -0.27
C PHE A 112 0.93 3.34 -1.42
N LEU A 113 -0.05 2.46 -1.50
CA LEU A 113 -1.29 2.67 -2.25
C LEU A 113 -2.44 2.85 -1.26
N PHE A 114 -2.95 4.07 -1.17
CA PHE A 114 -4.07 4.43 -0.30
C PHE A 114 -5.37 4.45 -1.08
N ASN A 115 -6.34 3.66 -0.64
CA ASN A 115 -7.66 3.59 -1.24
C ASN A 115 -8.73 4.09 -0.27
N PHE A 116 -9.38 5.19 -0.63
CA PHE A 116 -10.50 5.78 0.09
C PHE A 116 -11.81 5.37 -0.57
N ARG A 117 -12.62 4.60 0.15
CA ARG A 117 -13.89 4.07 -0.37
C ARG A 117 -15.06 4.92 0.09
N ASP A 118 -15.81 5.42 -0.87
CA ASP A 118 -17.12 6.02 -0.63
C ASP A 118 -18.21 4.96 -0.94
N GLU A 119 -18.58 4.21 0.09
CA GLU A 119 -19.57 3.12 -0.05
C GLU A 119 -20.96 3.63 -0.43
N LYS A 120 -21.30 4.89 -0.12
CA LYS A 120 -22.60 5.49 -0.46
C LYS A 120 -22.71 5.77 -1.95
N ASN A 121 -21.63 6.29 -2.53
CA ASN A 121 -21.59 6.66 -3.95
C ASN A 121 -20.94 5.58 -4.82
N ASN A 122 -20.60 4.42 -4.25
CA ASN A 122 -19.90 3.34 -4.92
C ASN A 122 -18.66 3.84 -5.68
N CYS A 123 -17.89 4.72 -5.04
CA CYS A 123 -16.73 5.37 -5.60
C CYS A 123 -15.48 5.03 -4.77
N GLU A 124 -14.40 4.73 -5.46
CA GLU A 124 -13.09 4.48 -4.83
C GLU A 124 -12.07 5.46 -5.42
N ARG A 125 -11.35 6.17 -4.54
CA ARG A 125 -10.27 7.08 -4.92
C ARG A 125 -8.98 6.51 -4.40
N THR A 126 -8.01 6.30 -5.30
CA THR A 126 -6.74 5.66 -4.97
C THR A 126 -5.59 6.60 -5.27
N TYR A 127 -4.62 6.63 -4.37
CA TYR A 127 -3.45 7.48 -4.44
C TYR A 127 -2.20 6.65 -4.16
N TYR A 128 -1.17 6.86 -4.94
CA TYR A 128 0.18 6.40 -4.63
C TYR A 128 0.93 7.52 -3.88
N GLN A 129 1.68 7.14 -2.85
CA GLN A 129 2.60 8.04 -2.17
C GLN A 129 3.94 7.32 -1.97
N ARG A 130 5.02 7.93 -2.46
CA ARG A 130 6.38 7.47 -2.27
C ARG A 130 6.73 7.47 -0.77
N ILE A 131 7.56 6.53 -0.33
CA ILE A 131 7.87 6.39 1.10
C ILE A 131 8.54 7.63 1.69
N GLU A 132 9.44 8.29 0.95
CA GLU A 132 10.10 9.51 1.41
C GLU A 132 9.10 10.68 1.57
N ASP A 133 8.17 10.82 0.64
CA ASP A 133 7.09 11.81 0.72
C ASP A 133 6.16 11.52 1.90
N PHE A 134 5.87 10.24 2.17
CA PHE A 134 5.09 9.81 3.33
C PHE A 134 5.80 10.17 4.65
N VAL A 135 7.08 9.85 4.77
CA VAL A 135 7.88 10.16 5.97
C VAL A 135 7.95 11.67 6.19
N ASN A 136 8.21 12.45 5.13
CA ASN A 136 8.23 13.90 5.20
C ASN A 136 6.87 14.47 5.63
N MET A 137 5.77 14.03 5.01
CA MET A 137 4.42 14.43 5.38
C MET A 137 4.13 14.14 6.85
N THR A 138 4.37 12.91 7.30
CA THR A 138 4.03 12.47 8.67
C THR A 138 4.88 13.12 9.74
N SER A 139 6.09 13.55 9.42
CA SER A 139 6.97 14.31 10.33
C SER A 139 6.51 15.77 10.51
N ASN A 140 5.77 16.32 9.54
CA ASN A 140 5.33 17.73 9.55
C ASN A 140 3.88 17.90 10.05
N ILE A 141 3.12 16.83 10.22
CA ILE A 141 1.76 16.89 10.78
C ILE A 141 1.78 16.56 12.28
N GLU A 142 1.13 17.40 13.10
CA GLU A 142 1.06 17.19 14.56
C GLU A 142 0.17 16.01 14.99
N LYS A 143 -0.66 15.51 14.08
CA LYS A 143 -1.64 14.44 14.33
C LYS A 143 -1.10 13.06 13.87
N LYS A 144 -1.54 11.98 14.52
CA LYS A 144 -1.15 10.58 14.18
C LYS A 144 -2.15 9.91 13.21
N SER A 145 -2.70 10.70 12.31
CA SER A 145 -3.53 10.25 11.19
C SER A 145 -3.57 11.32 10.12
N PHE A 146 -3.72 10.92 8.87
CA PHE A 146 -3.88 11.83 7.73
C PHE A 146 -5.16 11.50 6.97
N ASN A 147 -5.66 12.46 6.22
CA ASN A 147 -6.79 12.32 5.33
C ASN A 147 -6.38 12.54 3.87
N GLU A 148 -7.34 12.44 2.96
CA GLU A 148 -7.13 12.62 1.53
C GLU A 148 -6.58 14.02 1.17
N LEU A 149 -7.01 15.06 1.90
CA LEU A 149 -6.50 16.42 1.68
C LEU A 149 -5.02 16.54 2.08
N ASP A 150 -4.62 15.95 3.21
CA ASP A 150 -3.22 15.92 3.63
C ASP A 150 -2.32 15.27 2.56
N LEU A 151 -2.77 14.16 1.94
CA LEU A 151 -2.05 13.51 0.85
C LEU A 151 -1.85 14.43 -0.35
N LEU A 152 -2.88 15.18 -0.72
CA LEU A 152 -2.87 16.04 -1.91
C LEU A 152 -2.10 17.35 -1.69
N THR A 153 -2.11 17.90 -0.46
CA THR A 153 -1.50 19.20 -0.17
C THR A 153 -0.05 19.12 0.27
N SER A 154 0.32 18.12 1.06
CA SER A 154 1.67 17.99 1.63
C SER A 154 2.36 16.67 1.28
N GLY A 155 1.63 15.71 0.71
CA GLY A 155 2.12 14.36 0.50
C GLY A 155 2.67 14.05 -0.88
N ASN A 156 2.66 14.98 -1.83
CA ASN A 156 3.04 14.72 -3.22
C ASN A 156 2.38 13.47 -3.84
N ALA A 157 1.21 13.10 -3.32
CA ALA A 157 0.54 11.87 -3.73
C ALA A 157 0.06 11.94 -5.18
N ILE A 158 0.24 10.86 -5.90
CA ILE A 158 -0.18 10.70 -7.29
C ILE A 158 -1.52 9.99 -7.31
N LYS A 159 -2.55 10.64 -7.88
CA LYS A 159 -3.84 9.98 -8.10
C LYS A 159 -3.69 8.84 -9.10
N VAL A 160 -4.23 7.68 -8.74
CA VAL A 160 -4.28 6.51 -9.61
C VAL A 160 -5.67 6.43 -10.22
N ASP A 161 -5.74 6.56 -11.53
CA ASP A 161 -7.01 6.48 -12.23
C ASP A 161 -7.56 5.06 -12.19
N GLY A 162 -8.88 4.96 -12.05
CA GLY A 162 -9.54 3.68 -11.95
C GLY A 162 -11.02 3.75 -12.32
N TYR A 163 -11.58 2.59 -12.58
CA TYR A 163 -12.99 2.46 -12.99
C TYR A 163 -13.60 1.19 -12.40
N LEU A 164 -14.92 1.21 -12.25
CA LEU A 164 -15.69 0.06 -11.83
C LEU A 164 -15.96 -0.86 -13.03
N LYS A 165 -15.38 -2.08 -13.00
CA LYS A 165 -15.66 -3.13 -13.98
C LYS A 165 -16.66 -4.11 -13.39
N ARG A 166 -17.95 -3.97 -13.73
CA ARG A 166 -19.07 -4.70 -13.10
C ARG A 166 -19.15 -4.42 -11.60
N THR A 167 -18.63 -5.30 -10.74
CA THR A 167 -18.65 -5.20 -9.28
C THR A 167 -17.27 -5.04 -8.67
N ARG A 168 -16.22 -4.96 -9.48
CA ARG A 168 -14.82 -4.91 -9.05
C ARG A 168 -14.12 -3.71 -9.65
N TYR A 169 -13.29 -3.05 -8.85
CA TYR A 169 -12.48 -1.93 -9.34
C TYR A 169 -11.28 -2.41 -10.17
N ARG A 170 -10.84 -1.57 -11.11
CA ARG A 170 -9.60 -1.71 -11.86
C ARG A 170 -8.90 -0.36 -11.88
N TRP A 171 -7.60 -0.38 -11.69
CA TRP A 171 -6.76 0.81 -11.71
C TRP A 171 -5.80 0.77 -12.89
N ASP A 172 -5.45 1.94 -13.40
CA ASP A 172 -4.45 2.10 -14.45
C ASP A 172 -3.03 2.05 -13.83
N ILE A 173 -2.60 0.83 -13.50
CA ILE A 173 -1.29 0.59 -12.91
C ILE A 173 -0.18 0.83 -13.91
N GLU A 174 -0.38 0.53 -15.19
CA GLU A 174 0.63 0.76 -16.23
C GLU A 174 1.03 2.23 -16.30
N SER A 175 0.05 3.14 -16.44
CA SER A 175 0.31 4.58 -16.42
C SER A 175 0.92 5.06 -15.10
N LEU A 176 0.55 4.45 -13.97
CA LEU A 176 1.18 4.76 -12.69
C LEU A 176 2.67 4.42 -12.72
N LEU A 177 3.06 3.19 -13.10
CA LEU A 177 4.46 2.77 -13.10
C LEU A 177 5.33 3.64 -14.01
N ILE A 178 4.83 4.01 -15.19
CA ILE A 178 5.51 4.94 -16.11
C ILE A 178 5.72 6.29 -15.44
N LYS A 179 4.66 6.90 -14.89
CA LYS A 179 4.75 8.20 -14.19
C LYS A 179 5.75 8.17 -13.02
N LEU A 180 5.82 7.06 -12.29
CA LEU A 180 6.76 6.92 -11.18
C LEU A 180 8.21 6.84 -11.66
N THR A 181 8.46 6.06 -12.71
CA THR A 181 9.80 5.91 -13.28
C THR A 181 10.28 7.23 -13.86
N ASP A 182 9.46 7.91 -14.64
CA ASP A 182 9.79 9.22 -15.22
C ASP A 182 10.11 10.27 -14.13
N LYS A 183 9.31 10.26 -13.04
CA LYS A 183 9.46 11.26 -11.97
C LYS A 183 10.64 11.00 -11.04
N TYR A 184 11.03 9.74 -10.81
CA TYR A 184 11.96 9.41 -9.73
C TYR A 184 13.25 8.69 -10.16
N ILE A 185 13.37 8.33 -11.43
CA ILE A 185 14.56 7.64 -11.97
C ILE A 185 15.15 8.37 -13.16
N CYS A 186 14.33 9.01 -14.01
CA CYS A 186 14.79 9.65 -15.24
C CYS A 186 15.19 11.13 -15.03
N GLU A 187 15.17 11.64 -13.79
CA GLU A 187 15.79 12.93 -13.43
C GLU A 187 17.28 12.74 -13.14
#